data_43d4cf249cafe1e0519e2735b1618608
#
_entry.id   43d4cf249cafe1e0519e2735b1618608
#
_cell.length_a   1.000
_cell.length_b   1.000
_cell.length_c   1.000
_cell.angle_alpha   90.00
_cell.angle_beta   90.00
_cell.angle_gamma   90.00
#
_symmetry.space_group_name_H-M   'P 1'
#
loop_
_entity.id
_entity.type
_entity.pdbx_description
1 polymer ?
#
loop_
_entity_poly.entity_id
_entity_poly.type
_entity_poly.pdbx_seq_one_letter_code
_entity_poly.pdbx_strand_id
1 'polypeptide(L)'
;MTAIVDYDTGNLRSVADAMRRIGAEFTITAYPALLRGADRVLLPGVGEASSAMAKLRERGLDLVIPTLTQPVLGICIGMQLLCLDSEEGDARCLGIFPAHVRRLKPAENGLKIPHVGWNTVGGLRGTLLEGIDEETYVYYVHSYAAEVCEATIARTDYGREFSAALGRGNFFGTQFHPEKSGSAGERILRNFLKP
;
A
#
# COMPACT_ATOMS: atom_id res chain seq x y z
N MET A 1 17.10 -9.30 4.16
CA MET A 1 16.35 -9.75 2.94
C MET A 1 14.89 -9.38 3.07
N THR A 2 14.26 -8.88 2.01
CA THR A 2 12.83 -8.49 2.00
C THR A 2 11.96 -9.66 1.52
N ALA A 3 10.82 -9.93 2.17
CA ALA A 3 9.81 -10.86 1.68
C ALA A 3 8.69 -10.10 0.96
N ILE A 4 8.31 -10.54 -0.24
CA ILE A 4 7.12 -10.08 -0.96
C ILE A 4 6.06 -11.15 -0.78
N VAL A 5 4.92 -10.76 -0.22
CA VAL A 5 3.82 -11.69 0.08
C VAL A 5 3.15 -12.15 -1.20
N ASP A 6 3.15 -13.46 -1.43
CA ASP A 6 2.41 -14.10 -2.52
C ASP A 6 1.12 -14.73 -2.00
N TYR A 7 0.01 -14.10 -2.33
CA TYR A 7 -1.34 -14.61 -2.02
C TYR A 7 -2.24 -14.63 -3.27
N ASP A 8 -1.65 -14.94 -4.44
CA ASP A 8 -2.33 -14.98 -5.75
C ASP A 8 -2.88 -13.64 -6.22
N THR A 9 -2.16 -12.56 -5.96
CA THR A 9 -2.51 -11.24 -6.48
C THR A 9 -1.58 -10.81 -7.61
N GLY A 10 -2.14 -10.10 -8.59
CA GLY A 10 -1.53 -9.95 -9.91
C GLY A 10 -0.37 -8.97 -10.09
N ASN A 11 0.17 -8.28 -9.07
CA ASN A 11 1.21 -7.25 -9.30
C ASN A 11 2.61 -7.61 -8.77
N LEU A 12 2.85 -8.87 -8.43
CA LEU A 12 4.15 -9.34 -7.92
C LEU A 12 5.31 -8.98 -8.84
N ARG A 13 5.11 -9.11 -10.17
CA ARG A 13 6.17 -8.86 -11.15
C ARG A 13 6.63 -7.40 -11.14
N SER A 14 5.71 -6.45 -11.16
CA SER A 14 6.08 -5.02 -11.17
C SER A 14 6.83 -4.61 -9.92
N VAL A 15 6.41 -5.12 -8.75
CA VAL A 15 7.11 -4.88 -7.48
C VAL A 15 8.49 -5.54 -7.48
N ALA A 16 8.59 -6.79 -7.91
CA ALA A 16 9.87 -7.50 -8.03
C ALA A 16 10.84 -6.79 -8.99
N ASP A 17 10.35 -6.30 -10.13
CA ASP A 17 11.17 -5.56 -11.09
C ASP A 17 11.66 -4.22 -10.50
N ALA A 18 10.83 -3.51 -9.73
CA ALA A 18 11.24 -2.31 -9.01
C ALA A 18 12.31 -2.63 -7.94
N MET A 19 12.14 -3.71 -7.18
CA MET A 19 13.14 -4.16 -6.20
C MET A 19 14.47 -4.51 -6.86
N ARG A 20 14.46 -5.18 -8.03
CA ARG A 20 15.69 -5.46 -8.81
C ARG A 20 16.37 -4.17 -9.28
N ARG A 21 15.60 -3.19 -9.80
CA ARG A 21 16.17 -1.90 -10.28
C ARG A 21 16.91 -1.16 -9.17
N ILE A 22 16.43 -1.23 -7.93
CA ILE A 22 17.09 -0.59 -6.80
C ILE A 22 18.17 -1.45 -6.14
N GLY A 23 18.45 -2.65 -6.68
CA GLY A 23 19.48 -3.56 -6.18
C GLY A 23 19.13 -4.25 -4.85
N ALA A 24 17.84 -4.37 -4.52
CA ALA A 24 17.40 -4.98 -3.27
C ALA A 24 17.30 -6.51 -3.39
N GLU A 25 17.75 -7.22 -2.37
CA GLU A 25 17.51 -8.66 -2.23
C GLU A 25 16.11 -8.93 -1.70
N PHE A 26 15.39 -9.83 -2.36
CA PHE A 26 14.06 -10.23 -1.95
C PHE A 26 13.74 -11.69 -2.28
N THR A 27 12.74 -12.22 -1.60
CA THR A 27 12.06 -13.48 -1.94
C THR A 27 10.57 -13.26 -2.09
N ILE A 28 9.93 -14.02 -2.97
CA ILE A 28 8.46 -14.05 -3.11
C ILE A 28 7.98 -15.31 -2.39
N THR A 29 7.06 -15.16 -1.44
CA THR A 29 6.65 -16.28 -0.59
C THR A 29 5.27 -16.10 0.01
N ALA A 30 4.58 -17.24 0.19
CA ALA A 30 3.35 -17.36 0.98
C ALA A 30 3.60 -18.03 2.36
N TYR A 31 4.83 -18.47 2.64
CA TYR A 31 5.13 -19.24 3.84
C TYR A 31 5.30 -18.33 5.08
N PRO A 32 4.47 -18.51 6.14
CA PRO A 32 4.53 -17.70 7.35
C PRO A 32 5.91 -17.65 8.01
N ALA A 33 6.64 -18.76 8.01
CA ALA A 33 7.99 -18.82 8.61
C ALA A 33 8.97 -17.88 7.88
N LEU A 34 8.91 -17.82 6.54
CA LEU A 34 9.77 -16.93 5.76
C LEU A 34 9.36 -15.46 5.92
N LEU A 35 8.05 -15.18 6.06
CA LEU A 35 7.57 -13.82 6.34
C LEU A 35 8.07 -13.34 7.71
N ARG A 36 7.98 -14.17 8.76
CA ARG A 36 8.47 -13.84 10.10
C ARG A 36 9.99 -13.68 10.18
N GLY A 37 10.74 -14.43 9.37
CA GLY A 37 12.19 -14.38 9.33
C GLY A 37 12.78 -13.30 8.42
N ALA A 38 11.96 -12.59 7.67
CA ALA A 38 12.42 -11.52 6.80
C ALA A 38 12.70 -10.23 7.59
N ASP A 39 13.66 -9.42 7.12
CA ASP A 39 13.93 -8.11 7.74
C ASP A 39 12.80 -7.11 7.45
N ARG A 40 12.10 -7.27 6.32
CA ARG A 40 10.99 -6.42 5.85
C ARG A 40 9.99 -7.23 5.04
N VAL A 41 8.74 -6.78 5.02
CA VAL A 41 7.67 -7.42 4.28
C VAL A 41 6.97 -6.42 3.36
N LEU A 42 6.85 -6.74 2.08
CA LEU A 42 6.01 -6.03 1.13
C LEU A 42 4.71 -6.81 0.93
N LEU A 43 3.58 -6.14 1.11
CA LEU A 43 2.24 -6.65 0.85
C LEU A 43 1.68 -5.94 -0.39
N PRO A 44 1.98 -6.41 -1.60
CA PRO A 44 1.38 -5.86 -2.81
C PRO A 44 -0.08 -6.30 -2.91
N GLY A 45 -0.86 -5.61 -3.73
CA GLY A 45 -2.21 -6.07 -4.02
C GLY A 45 -2.80 -5.33 -5.21
N VAL A 46 -3.56 -6.07 -5.99
CA VAL A 46 -4.41 -5.56 -7.08
C VAL A 46 -5.71 -6.34 -7.11
N GLY A 47 -6.74 -5.77 -7.74
CA GLY A 47 -8.05 -6.37 -7.85
C GLY A 47 -9.00 -5.86 -6.79
N GLU A 48 -9.79 -6.72 -6.19
CA GLU A 48 -10.87 -6.42 -5.26
C GLU A 48 -10.50 -6.78 -3.82
N ALA A 49 -10.84 -5.91 -2.86
CA ALA A 49 -10.47 -6.08 -1.45
C ALA A 49 -11.05 -7.36 -0.82
N SER A 50 -12.32 -7.69 -1.10
CA SER A 50 -12.97 -8.89 -0.53
C SER A 50 -12.30 -10.18 -1.02
N SER A 51 -12.01 -10.27 -2.31
CA SER A 51 -11.30 -11.40 -2.92
C SER A 51 -9.88 -11.53 -2.37
N ALA A 52 -9.17 -10.40 -2.23
CA ALA A 52 -7.83 -10.36 -1.65
C ALA A 52 -7.82 -10.83 -0.19
N MET A 53 -8.78 -10.38 0.64
CA MET A 53 -8.94 -10.85 2.02
C MET A 53 -9.29 -12.35 2.10
N ALA A 54 -10.13 -12.86 1.19
CA ALA A 54 -10.43 -14.28 1.13
C ALA A 54 -9.18 -15.13 0.90
N LYS A 55 -8.33 -14.71 -0.04
CA LYS A 55 -7.04 -15.36 -0.33
C LYS A 55 -6.06 -15.30 0.84
N LEU A 56 -5.98 -14.16 1.54
CA LEU A 56 -5.17 -14.07 2.77
C LEU A 56 -5.65 -15.06 3.83
N ARG A 57 -6.97 -15.16 4.05
CA ARG A 57 -7.57 -16.10 5.01
C ARG A 57 -7.34 -17.55 4.62
N GLU A 58 -7.53 -17.92 3.36
CA GLU A 58 -7.27 -19.26 2.85
C GLU A 58 -5.84 -19.74 3.15
N ARG A 59 -4.88 -18.82 3.16
CA ARG A 59 -3.46 -19.10 3.45
C ARG A 59 -3.09 -18.84 4.92
N GLY A 60 -4.03 -18.43 5.77
CA GLY A 60 -3.80 -18.08 7.18
C GLY A 60 -2.91 -16.83 7.36
N LEU A 61 -2.70 -16.05 6.29
CA LEU A 61 -1.84 -14.86 6.32
C LEU A 61 -2.50 -13.68 7.02
N ASP A 62 -3.82 -13.65 7.10
CA ASP A 62 -4.60 -12.69 7.87
C ASP A 62 -4.30 -12.73 9.38
N LEU A 63 -3.91 -13.91 9.90
CA LEU A 63 -3.47 -14.09 11.29
C LEU A 63 -1.96 -13.81 11.46
N VAL A 64 -1.18 -13.93 10.40
CA VAL A 64 0.28 -13.75 10.43
C VAL A 64 0.68 -12.29 10.30
N ILE A 65 0.16 -11.59 9.28
CA ILE A 65 0.57 -10.22 8.96
C ILE A 65 0.42 -9.27 10.16
N PRO A 66 -0.68 -9.26 10.93
CA PRO A 66 -0.81 -8.37 12.09
C PRO A 66 0.18 -8.62 13.22
N THR A 67 0.82 -9.82 13.25
CA THR A 67 1.81 -10.19 14.28
C THR A 67 3.24 -9.89 13.90
N LEU A 68 3.49 -9.38 12.69
CA LEU A 68 4.82 -9.03 12.23
C LEU A 68 5.36 -7.83 12.99
N THR A 69 6.61 -7.90 13.43
CA THR A 69 7.28 -6.84 14.20
C THR A 69 8.27 -6.03 13.37
N GLN A 70 8.74 -6.59 12.26
CA GLN A 70 9.57 -5.89 11.29
C GLN A 70 8.73 -4.94 10.41
N PRO A 71 9.35 -3.99 9.68
CA PRO A 71 8.62 -3.09 8.80
C PRO A 71 7.80 -3.82 7.73
N VAL A 72 6.54 -3.43 7.58
CA VAL A 72 5.60 -3.93 6.57
C VAL A 72 5.12 -2.77 5.73
N LEU A 73 5.17 -2.89 4.40
CA LEU A 73 4.64 -1.90 3.46
C LEU A 73 3.55 -2.52 2.59
N GLY A 74 2.31 -2.05 2.77
CA GLY A 74 1.18 -2.35 1.88
C GLY A 74 1.18 -1.42 0.67
N ILE A 75 0.99 -1.96 -0.55
CA ILE A 75 0.92 -1.18 -1.78
C ILE A 75 -0.47 -1.31 -2.41
N CYS A 76 -1.15 -0.19 -2.64
CA CYS A 76 -2.49 -0.07 -3.22
C CYS A 76 -3.52 -0.91 -2.44
N ILE A 77 -4.05 -1.99 -3.00
CA ILE A 77 -4.92 -2.92 -2.26
C ILE A 77 -4.21 -3.43 -0.99
N GLY A 78 -2.92 -3.72 -1.04
CA GLY A 78 -2.16 -4.11 0.16
C GLY A 78 -2.24 -3.10 1.31
N MET A 79 -2.23 -1.79 1.03
CA MET A 79 -2.50 -0.76 2.04
C MET A 79 -3.94 -0.83 2.54
N GLN A 80 -4.91 -0.98 1.63
CA GLN A 80 -6.33 -1.05 1.99
C GLN A 80 -6.64 -2.25 2.88
N LEU A 81 -6.00 -3.40 2.63
CA LEU A 81 -6.15 -4.59 3.48
C LEU A 81 -5.62 -4.38 4.90
N LEU A 82 -4.71 -3.44 5.14
CA LEU A 82 -4.24 -3.07 6.47
C LEU A 82 -5.22 -2.14 7.23
N CYS A 83 -6.25 -1.59 6.56
CA CYS A 83 -7.29 -0.75 7.17
C CYS A 83 -8.30 -1.56 7.98
N LEU A 84 -9.35 -0.90 8.52
CA LEU A 84 -10.42 -1.55 9.28
C LEU A 84 -11.34 -2.38 8.37
N ASP A 85 -11.80 -1.76 7.29
CA ASP A 85 -12.73 -2.31 6.33
C ASP A 85 -12.64 -1.63 4.97
N SER A 86 -13.28 -2.23 3.97
CA SER A 86 -13.43 -1.65 2.64
C SER A 86 -14.85 -1.83 2.13
N GLU A 87 -15.43 -0.77 1.56
CA GLU A 87 -16.69 -0.83 0.81
C GLU A 87 -16.59 -1.72 -0.43
N GLU A 88 -15.36 -2.02 -0.90
CA GLU A 88 -15.16 -2.91 -2.02
C GLU A 88 -15.41 -4.36 -1.60
N GLY A 89 -16.61 -4.85 -1.95
CA GLY A 89 -17.08 -6.18 -1.57
C GLY A 89 -17.39 -6.35 -0.08
N ASP A 90 -17.68 -5.24 0.64
CA ASP A 90 -18.01 -5.21 2.07
C ASP A 90 -17.00 -6.01 2.93
N ALA A 91 -15.72 -5.76 2.67
CA ALA A 91 -14.64 -6.54 3.25
C ALA A 91 -14.22 -6.03 4.63
N ARG A 92 -14.26 -6.91 5.65
CA ARG A 92 -13.54 -6.69 6.90
C ARG A 92 -12.05 -6.99 6.66
N CYS A 93 -11.20 -5.99 6.90
CA CYS A 93 -9.77 -6.02 6.67
C CYS A 93 -8.96 -6.34 7.95
N LEU A 94 -7.65 -6.11 7.95
CA LEU A 94 -6.73 -6.53 9.03
C LEU A 94 -6.75 -5.61 10.27
N GLY A 95 -7.34 -4.41 10.18
CA GLY A 95 -7.58 -3.53 11.33
C GLY A 95 -6.35 -2.87 11.93
N ILE A 96 -5.25 -2.73 11.18
CA ILE A 96 -3.99 -2.13 11.64
C ILE A 96 -4.09 -0.60 11.59
N PHE A 97 -4.53 -0.04 10.46
CA PHE A 97 -4.77 1.39 10.34
C PHE A 97 -6.21 1.73 10.73
N PRO A 98 -6.44 2.78 11.53
CA PRO A 98 -7.79 3.21 11.97
C PRO A 98 -8.48 4.01 10.85
N ALA A 99 -8.56 3.44 9.66
CA ALA A 99 -9.14 4.04 8.47
C ALA A 99 -10.16 3.11 7.83
N HIS A 100 -11.21 3.70 7.28
CA HIS A 100 -12.18 3.03 6.44
C HIS A 100 -11.87 3.29 4.99
N VAL A 101 -11.94 2.26 4.13
CA VAL A 101 -11.75 2.41 2.69
C VAL A 101 -13.12 2.62 2.03
N ARG A 102 -13.27 3.76 1.36
CA ARG A 102 -14.53 4.19 0.77
C ARG A 102 -14.41 4.37 -0.73
N ARG A 103 -15.51 4.13 -1.44
CA ARG A 103 -15.59 4.37 -2.87
C ARG A 103 -15.40 5.86 -3.18
N LEU A 104 -14.53 6.17 -4.14
CA LEU A 104 -14.46 7.51 -4.71
C LEU A 104 -15.78 7.84 -5.41
N LYS A 105 -16.26 9.06 -5.23
CA LYS A 105 -17.48 9.52 -5.89
C LYS A 105 -17.11 10.42 -7.06
N PRO A 106 -17.83 10.33 -8.20
CA PRO A 106 -17.65 11.31 -9.26
C PRO A 106 -17.88 12.70 -8.68
N ALA A 107 -16.95 13.59 -8.90
CA ALA A 107 -17.13 14.98 -8.51
C ALA A 107 -17.92 15.72 -9.59
N GLU A 108 -18.62 16.81 -9.22
CA GLU A 108 -19.38 17.66 -10.15
C GLU A 108 -18.51 18.25 -11.28
N ASN A 109 -17.20 18.31 -11.08
CA ASN A 109 -16.20 18.77 -12.04
C ASN A 109 -15.82 17.74 -13.12
N GLY A 110 -16.49 16.58 -13.19
CA GLY A 110 -16.30 15.57 -14.24
C GLY A 110 -15.11 14.65 -14.04
N LEU A 111 -14.54 14.55 -12.84
CA LEU A 111 -13.48 13.57 -12.52
C LEU A 111 -13.99 12.14 -12.76
N LYS A 112 -13.17 11.35 -13.45
CA LYS A 112 -13.52 9.98 -13.81
C LYS A 112 -13.13 9.01 -12.68
N ILE A 113 -13.94 7.99 -12.47
CA ILE A 113 -13.61 6.84 -11.61
C ILE A 113 -13.52 5.60 -12.50
N PRO A 114 -12.42 4.81 -12.38
CA PRO A 114 -11.32 4.91 -11.41
C PRO A 114 -10.41 6.13 -11.59
N HIS A 115 -9.77 6.58 -10.49
CA HIS A 115 -8.64 7.49 -10.50
C HIS A 115 -7.44 6.77 -11.12
N VAL A 116 -7.11 7.10 -12.36
CA VAL A 116 -6.00 6.49 -13.12
C VAL A 116 -5.10 7.60 -13.63
N GLY A 117 -3.83 7.53 -13.28
CA GLY A 117 -2.81 8.46 -13.75
C GLY A 117 -1.96 9.05 -12.64
N TRP A 118 -1.29 10.14 -13.00
CA TRP A 118 -0.40 10.86 -12.08
C TRP A 118 -1.18 11.93 -11.32
N ASN A 119 -0.94 12.00 -10.02
CA ASN A 119 -1.48 13.03 -9.15
C ASN A 119 -0.48 13.34 -8.04
N THR A 120 -0.62 14.48 -7.39
CA THR A 120 0.32 14.98 -6.40
C THR A 120 0.05 14.41 -5.01
N VAL A 121 1.10 14.33 -4.20
CA VAL A 121 1.02 14.06 -2.77
C VAL A 121 1.39 15.31 -1.97
N GLY A 122 0.76 15.48 -0.82
CA GLY A 122 1.03 16.60 0.10
C GLY A 122 0.81 16.22 1.55
N GLY A 123 1.16 17.12 2.47
CA GLY A 123 1.08 16.89 3.91
C GLY A 123 2.02 15.78 4.38
N LEU A 124 3.23 15.74 3.82
CA LEU A 124 4.20 14.66 3.94
C LEU A 124 4.76 14.55 5.36
N ARG A 125 4.77 13.34 5.92
CA ARG A 125 5.30 13.06 7.26
C ARG A 125 6.00 11.71 7.32
N GLY A 126 6.96 11.57 8.23
CA GLY A 126 7.59 10.30 8.58
C GLY A 126 8.70 9.87 7.61
N THR A 127 9.43 8.85 8.04
CA THR A 127 10.67 8.37 7.41
C THR A 127 10.44 7.74 6.03
N LEU A 128 9.27 7.15 5.79
CA LEU A 128 8.94 6.56 4.48
C LEU A 128 9.02 7.58 3.35
N LEU A 129 8.64 8.83 3.63
CA LEU A 129 8.54 9.91 2.65
C LEU A 129 9.72 10.90 2.69
N GLU A 130 10.79 10.54 3.39
CA GLU A 130 11.99 11.38 3.51
C GLU A 130 12.61 11.68 2.14
N GLY A 131 12.82 12.98 1.85
CA GLY A 131 13.36 13.47 0.59
C GLY A 131 12.39 13.40 -0.58
N ILE A 132 11.08 13.32 -0.28
CA ILE A 132 9.99 13.57 -1.22
C ILE A 132 9.49 14.98 -0.96
N ASP A 133 9.35 15.78 -2.02
CA ASP A 133 8.86 17.15 -1.93
C ASP A 133 7.33 17.19 -1.99
N GLU A 134 6.72 18.24 -1.41
CA GLU A 134 5.30 18.54 -1.60
C GLU A 134 4.98 18.67 -3.09
N GLU A 135 3.78 18.28 -3.47
CA GLU A 135 3.31 18.28 -4.87
C GLU A 135 4.08 17.33 -5.82
N THR A 136 4.88 16.39 -5.26
CA THR A 136 5.50 15.34 -6.05
C THR A 136 4.43 14.46 -6.70
N TYR A 137 4.57 14.20 -7.99
CA TYR A 137 3.67 13.32 -8.74
C TYR A 137 3.99 11.85 -8.50
N VAL A 138 2.93 11.07 -8.22
CA VAL A 138 2.96 9.61 -8.09
C VAL A 138 1.82 8.98 -8.88
N TYR A 139 1.93 7.69 -9.21
CA TYR A 139 0.98 7.00 -10.09
C TYR A 139 -0.10 6.26 -9.31
N TYR A 140 -1.36 6.54 -9.68
CA TYR A 140 -2.56 5.95 -9.09
C TYR A 140 -3.33 5.10 -10.10
N VAL A 141 -3.99 4.04 -9.60
CA VAL A 141 -5.04 3.29 -10.29
C VAL A 141 -5.95 2.64 -9.25
N HIS A 142 -7.02 3.33 -8.86
CA HIS A 142 -7.95 2.84 -7.84
C HIS A 142 -9.34 3.50 -7.94
N SER A 143 -10.37 2.80 -7.45
CA SER A 143 -11.75 3.31 -7.30
C SER A 143 -12.14 3.53 -5.84
N TYR A 144 -11.36 2.99 -4.90
CA TYR A 144 -11.57 3.10 -3.46
C TYR A 144 -10.31 3.67 -2.82
N ALA A 145 -10.47 4.43 -1.74
CA ALA A 145 -9.38 5.06 -1.02
C ALA A 145 -9.66 5.10 0.48
N ALA A 146 -8.59 5.00 1.28
CA ALA A 146 -8.67 5.15 2.72
C ALA A 146 -8.97 6.60 3.10
N GLU A 147 -9.92 6.82 4.00
CA GLU A 147 -10.22 8.13 4.56
C GLU A 147 -9.00 8.69 5.31
N VAL A 148 -8.92 10.02 5.40
CA VAL A 148 -7.90 10.69 6.21
C VAL A 148 -8.14 10.37 7.69
N CYS A 149 -7.08 9.93 8.38
CA CYS A 149 -7.12 9.58 9.80
C CYS A 149 -5.82 9.99 10.49
N GLU A 150 -5.68 9.69 11.77
CA GLU A 150 -4.47 9.98 12.55
C GLU A 150 -3.20 9.30 12.01
N ALA A 151 -3.34 8.13 11.35
CA ALA A 151 -2.25 7.40 10.73
C ALA A 151 -1.86 7.93 9.34
N THR A 152 -2.53 8.95 8.81
CA THR A 152 -2.24 9.53 7.49
C THR A 152 -0.89 10.24 7.51
N ILE A 153 0.03 9.83 6.65
CA ILE A 153 1.37 10.43 6.50
C ILE A 153 1.57 11.13 5.15
N ALA A 154 0.64 10.98 4.22
CA ALA A 154 0.51 11.80 3.01
C ALA A 154 -0.93 11.81 2.55
N ARG A 155 -1.32 12.89 1.86
CA ARG A 155 -2.67 13.10 1.33
C ARG A 155 -2.62 13.38 -0.16
N THR A 156 -3.72 13.10 -0.82
CA THR A 156 -3.98 13.50 -2.21
C THR A 156 -5.42 13.93 -2.33
N ASP A 157 -5.68 14.96 -3.13
CA ASP A 157 -7.03 15.38 -3.50
C ASP A 157 -7.42 14.80 -4.86
N TYR A 158 -8.58 14.19 -4.92
CA TYR A 158 -9.24 13.77 -6.16
C TYR A 158 -10.76 13.95 -6.02
N GLY A 159 -11.16 15.21 -5.96
CA GLY A 159 -12.53 15.61 -5.65
C GLY A 159 -12.91 15.50 -4.17
N ARG A 160 -12.12 14.77 -3.40
CA ARG A 160 -12.03 14.78 -1.94
C ARG A 160 -10.62 14.35 -1.53
N GLU A 161 -10.18 14.80 -0.39
CA GLU A 161 -8.92 14.29 0.19
C GLU A 161 -9.08 12.83 0.63
N PHE A 162 -8.00 12.07 0.42
CA PHE A 162 -7.84 10.71 0.93
C PHE A 162 -6.40 10.47 1.39
N SER A 163 -6.18 9.41 2.14
CA SER A 163 -4.85 9.00 2.57
C SER A 163 -4.06 8.43 1.40
N ALA A 164 -3.10 9.21 0.88
CA ALA A 164 -2.14 8.77 -0.12
C ALA A 164 -1.14 7.77 0.46
N ALA A 165 -0.75 7.99 1.73
CA ALA A 165 0.07 7.05 2.49
C ALA A 165 -0.35 7.03 3.96
N LEU A 166 -0.20 5.86 4.58
CA LEU A 166 -0.48 5.59 5.99
C LEU A 166 0.78 5.07 6.68
N GLY A 167 0.92 5.39 7.97
CA GLY A 167 2.00 4.90 8.83
C GLY A 167 1.57 4.75 10.29
N ARG A 168 1.78 3.57 10.88
CA ARG A 168 1.50 3.29 12.29
C ARG A 168 2.42 2.19 12.81
N GLY A 169 3.26 2.52 13.79
CA GLY A 169 4.26 1.57 14.30
C GLY A 169 5.22 1.12 13.21
N ASN A 170 5.29 -0.18 13.00
CA ASN A 170 6.09 -0.80 11.96
C ASN A 170 5.34 -1.00 10.62
N PHE A 171 4.07 -0.59 10.53
CA PHE A 171 3.26 -0.72 9.32
C PHE A 171 3.20 0.59 8.55
N PHE A 172 3.39 0.48 7.24
CA PHE A 172 3.29 1.55 6.27
C PHE A 172 2.37 1.11 5.12
N GLY A 173 1.82 2.08 4.42
CA GLY A 173 1.04 1.82 3.21
C GLY A 173 1.08 2.99 2.25
N THR A 174 0.99 2.70 0.95
CA THR A 174 0.81 3.69 -0.12
C THR A 174 -0.40 3.31 -0.97
N GLN A 175 -1.29 4.28 -1.23
CA GLN A 175 -2.40 4.09 -2.19
C GLN A 175 -1.89 4.12 -3.62
N PHE A 176 -0.89 4.93 -3.88
CA PHE A 176 -0.19 4.95 -5.16
C PHE A 176 0.75 3.74 -5.29
N HIS A 177 1.21 3.51 -6.50
CA HIS A 177 2.15 2.46 -6.85
C HIS A 177 3.58 3.01 -6.89
N PRO A 178 4.39 2.85 -5.83
CA PRO A 178 5.78 3.33 -5.86
C PRO A 178 6.59 2.66 -6.97
N GLU A 179 6.30 1.39 -7.29
CA GLU A 179 6.97 0.65 -8.37
C GLU A 179 6.70 1.24 -9.78
N LYS A 180 5.70 2.14 -9.89
CA LYS A 180 5.31 2.85 -11.13
C LYS A 180 5.49 4.36 -11.05
N SER A 181 6.01 4.88 -9.93
CA SER A 181 6.10 6.32 -9.64
C SER A 181 7.49 6.91 -9.92
N GLY A 182 8.26 6.32 -10.83
CA GLY A 182 9.56 6.85 -11.25
C GLY A 182 10.56 7.01 -10.11
N SER A 183 11.34 8.08 -10.12
CA SER A 183 12.37 8.36 -9.11
C SER A 183 11.80 8.57 -7.70
N ALA A 184 10.63 9.20 -7.59
CA ALA A 184 9.96 9.37 -6.31
C ALA A 184 9.57 8.01 -5.70
N GLY A 185 9.01 7.12 -6.50
CA GLY A 185 8.68 5.77 -6.08
C GLY A 185 9.91 4.95 -5.68
N GLU A 186 11.01 5.04 -6.43
CA GLU A 186 12.27 4.41 -6.07
C GLU A 186 12.84 4.95 -4.76
N ARG A 187 12.75 6.26 -4.52
CA ARG A 187 13.16 6.89 -3.25
C ARG A 187 12.33 6.31 -2.09
N ILE A 188 11.02 6.20 -2.23
CA ILE A 188 10.12 5.65 -1.20
C ILE A 188 10.47 4.19 -0.91
N LEU A 189 10.70 3.36 -1.93
CA LEU A 189 11.13 1.98 -1.75
C LEU A 189 12.49 1.90 -1.06
N ARG A 190 13.46 2.75 -1.43
CA ARG A 190 14.77 2.83 -0.73
C ARG A 190 14.62 3.28 0.72
N ASN A 191 13.75 4.24 1.01
CA ASN A 191 13.46 4.67 2.39
C ASN A 191 12.88 3.52 3.22
N PHE A 192 11.95 2.76 2.66
CA PHE A 192 11.41 1.56 3.30
C PHE A 192 12.49 0.52 3.59
N LEU A 193 13.54 0.42 2.77
CA LEU A 193 14.63 -0.54 2.93
C LEU A 193 15.76 -0.07 3.85
N LYS A 194 15.76 1.19 4.31
CA LYS A 194 16.76 1.68 5.28
C LYS A 194 16.60 0.96 6.62
N PRO A 195 17.72 0.73 7.35
CA PRO A 195 17.72 0.11 8.68
C PRO A 195 16.83 0.85 9.68
#